data_20bf0ee60a381d91427f11c37ae2c448
#
_entry.id   20bf0ee60a381d91427f11c37ae2c448
#
_cell.length_a   1.000
_cell.length_b   1.000
_cell.length_c   1.000
_cell.angle_alpha   90.00
_cell.angle_beta   90.00
_cell.angle_gamma   90.00
#
_symmetry.space_group_name_H-M   'P 1'
#
loop_
_entity.id
_entity.type
_entity.pdbx_description
1 polymer ?
#
loop_
_entity_poly.entity_id
_entity_poly.type
_entity_poly.pdbx_seq_one_letter_code
_entity_poly.pdbx_strand_id
1 'polypeptide(L)'
;MDRVFFTNSGGEANEGALKAARRYAYTKKTGRYEFIAMQNSFHGRSFGAVSVTGHDSYREPFEPVVPGVRFAEFNDLDSVKALVNDKTCAIILEPLQGEGGINLATQEFMEGIRKICDENGILMICDEVQCGMGRTGNMFAWQGFGVKPDILTMAKAIGNGIPVGALSLIHISEPTRLQLIS
;
A
#
# COMPACT_ATOMS: atom_id res chain seq x y z
N MET A 1 -0.66 -9.24 -13.60
CA MET A 1 -0.62 -9.72 -12.21
C MET A 1 0.05 -11.06 -12.22
N ASP A 2 1.18 -11.22 -11.53
CA ASP A 2 1.98 -12.44 -11.68
C ASP A 2 1.69 -13.45 -10.56
N ARG A 3 1.32 -12.97 -9.38
CA ARG A 3 0.99 -13.82 -8.23
C ARG A 3 -0.06 -13.17 -7.35
N VAL A 4 -0.96 -13.97 -6.81
CA VAL A 4 -2.00 -13.54 -5.87
C VAL A 4 -1.90 -14.38 -4.59
N PHE A 5 -2.00 -13.73 -3.44
CA PHE A 5 -2.12 -14.37 -2.14
C PHE A 5 -3.47 -14.00 -1.54
N PHE A 6 -4.28 -14.99 -1.20
CA PHE A 6 -5.59 -14.78 -0.59
C PHE A 6 -5.50 -14.62 0.92
N THR A 7 -6.36 -13.77 1.44
CA THR A 7 -6.50 -13.44 2.87
C THR A 7 -7.99 -13.39 3.22
N ASN A 8 -8.32 -13.10 4.49
CA ASN A 8 -9.72 -13.02 4.93
C ASN A 8 -10.25 -11.58 5.00
N SER A 9 -9.38 -10.59 4.89
CA SER A 9 -9.76 -9.18 5.04
C SER A 9 -8.77 -8.25 4.34
N GLY A 10 -9.19 -6.98 4.16
CA GLY A 10 -8.31 -5.93 3.66
C GLY A 10 -7.14 -5.61 4.60
N GLY A 11 -7.37 -5.65 5.91
CA GLY A 11 -6.29 -5.48 6.89
C GLY A 11 -5.21 -6.56 6.74
N GLU A 12 -5.60 -7.84 6.60
CA GLU A 12 -4.65 -8.92 6.35
C GLU A 12 -3.96 -8.79 4.98
N ALA A 13 -4.66 -8.32 3.96
CA ALA A 13 -4.04 -8.05 2.66
C ALA A 13 -2.95 -6.97 2.78
N ASN A 14 -3.22 -5.91 3.52
CA ASN A 14 -2.25 -4.85 3.79
C ASN A 14 -1.08 -5.34 4.66
N GLU A 15 -1.33 -6.15 5.69
CA GLU A 15 -0.25 -6.83 6.45
C GLU A 15 0.67 -7.63 5.52
N GLY A 16 0.05 -8.39 4.61
CA GLY A 16 0.78 -9.16 3.60
C GLY A 16 1.63 -8.26 2.69
N ALA A 17 1.07 -7.12 2.24
CA ALA A 17 1.76 -6.15 1.39
C ALA A 17 2.98 -5.52 2.10
N LEU A 18 2.82 -5.10 3.36
CA LEU A 18 3.91 -4.55 4.15
C LEU A 18 5.04 -5.58 4.38
N LYS A 19 4.66 -6.82 4.71
CA LYS A 19 5.62 -7.92 4.85
C LYS A 19 6.33 -8.24 3.52
N ALA A 20 5.60 -8.25 2.41
CA ALA A 20 6.17 -8.49 1.08
C ALA A 20 7.19 -7.41 0.71
N ALA A 21 6.88 -6.13 0.96
CA ALA A 21 7.79 -5.02 0.71
C ALA A 21 9.08 -5.13 1.54
N ARG A 22 8.98 -5.39 2.85
CA ARG A 22 10.16 -5.62 3.70
C ARG A 22 10.95 -6.85 3.27
N ARG A 23 10.26 -7.95 2.90
CA ARG A 23 10.93 -9.17 2.41
C ARG A 23 11.69 -8.92 1.12
N TYR A 24 11.10 -8.15 0.19
CA TYR A 24 11.76 -7.75 -1.04
C TYR A 24 13.05 -6.97 -0.75
N ALA A 25 12.95 -5.93 0.08
CA ALA A 25 14.10 -5.12 0.49
C ALA A 25 15.21 -5.98 1.15
N TYR A 26 14.83 -6.93 2.01
CA TYR A 26 15.75 -7.88 2.63
C TYR A 26 16.43 -8.77 1.59
N THR A 27 15.67 -9.32 0.64
CA THR A 27 16.20 -10.19 -0.42
C THR A 27 17.20 -9.43 -1.32
N LYS A 28 16.90 -8.16 -1.61
CA LYS A 28 17.80 -7.27 -2.37
C LYS A 28 18.96 -6.72 -1.52
N LYS A 29 19.03 -7.08 -0.24
CA LYS A 29 20.08 -6.62 0.71
C LYS A 29 20.21 -5.10 0.80
N THR A 30 19.09 -4.38 0.68
CA THR A 30 19.09 -2.90 0.71
C THR A 30 19.15 -2.33 2.11
N GLY A 31 18.82 -3.11 3.15
CA GLY A 31 18.69 -2.63 4.53
C GLY A 31 17.44 -1.77 4.79
N ARG A 32 16.58 -1.61 3.80
CA ARG A 32 15.38 -0.74 3.85
C ARG A 32 14.24 -1.44 4.57
N TYR A 33 13.46 -0.67 5.37
CA TYR A 33 12.33 -1.22 6.15
C TYR A 33 11.25 -0.17 6.46
N GLU A 34 11.48 1.12 6.14
CA GLU A 34 10.55 2.21 6.44
C GLU A 34 9.49 2.36 5.35
N PHE A 35 8.31 2.82 5.77
CA PHE A 35 7.18 3.10 4.89
C PHE A 35 6.84 4.59 4.91
N ILE A 36 6.37 5.09 3.79
CA ILE A 36 5.67 6.36 3.70
C ILE A 36 4.20 6.02 3.41
N ALA A 37 3.30 6.51 4.26
CA ALA A 37 1.85 6.43 4.09
C ALA A 37 1.28 7.85 3.96
N MET A 38 -0.01 7.98 3.65
CA MET A 38 -0.64 9.28 3.47
C MET A 38 -1.43 9.68 4.71
N GLN A 39 -1.43 10.96 5.05
CA GLN A 39 -2.36 11.53 6.02
C GLN A 39 -3.80 11.21 5.62
N ASN A 40 -4.66 11.04 6.60
CA ASN A 40 -6.08 10.67 6.44
C ASN A 40 -6.33 9.34 5.72
N SER A 41 -5.31 8.49 5.53
CA SER A 41 -5.49 7.16 4.96
C SER A 41 -6.08 6.17 5.97
N PHE A 42 -6.68 5.10 5.43
CA PHE A 42 -7.15 3.98 6.23
C PHE A 42 -6.76 2.64 5.61
N HIS A 43 -5.89 1.90 6.28
CA HIS A 43 -5.36 0.63 5.76
C HIS A 43 -5.75 -0.60 6.60
N GLY A 44 -6.44 -0.41 7.71
CA GLY A 44 -6.93 -1.50 8.56
C GLY A 44 -6.65 -1.29 10.04
N ARG A 45 -6.98 -2.31 10.86
CA ARG A 45 -6.93 -2.23 12.33
C ARG A 45 -6.01 -3.27 12.98
N SER A 46 -5.41 -4.20 12.22
CA SER A 46 -4.32 -5.05 12.71
C SER A 46 -3.06 -4.22 12.95
N PHE A 47 -2.11 -4.69 13.76
CA PHE A 47 -0.99 -3.87 14.23
C PHE A 47 -0.15 -3.24 13.10
N GLY A 48 0.17 -3.99 12.04
CA GLY A 48 0.89 -3.43 10.90
C GLY A 48 0.02 -2.49 10.08
N ALA A 49 -1.23 -2.85 9.81
CA ALA A 49 -2.15 -2.03 9.02
C ALA A 49 -2.52 -0.72 9.75
N VAL A 50 -2.73 -0.75 11.08
CA VAL A 50 -2.98 0.46 11.86
C VAL A 50 -1.74 1.37 11.91
N SER A 51 -0.55 0.78 11.87
CA SER A 51 0.70 1.55 11.87
C SER A 51 0.87 2.44 10.64
N VAL A 52 0.30 2.06 9.49
CA VAL A 52 0.31 2.83 8.24
C VAL A 52 -0.99 3.59 7.98
N THR A 53 -1.95 3.53 8.91
CA THR A 53 -3.20 4.29 8.84
C THR A 53 -2.96 5.73 9.30
N GLY A 54 -3.27 6.70 8.44
CA GLY A 54 -2.94 8.12 8.61
C GLY A 54 -3.90 8.92 9.50
N HIS A 55 -4.78 8.26 10.24
CA HIS A 55 -5.65 8.88 11.25
C HIS A 55 -5.08 8.64 12.65
N ASP A 56 -4.65 9.69 13.33
CA ASP A 56 -4.05 9.60 14.67
C ASP A 56 -5.00 8.93 15.67
N SER A 57 -6.28 9.29 15.67
CA SER A 57 -7.29 8.70 16.56
C SER A 57 -7.44 7.17 16.42
N TYR A 58 -7.02 6.58 15.31
CA TYR A 58 -7.02 5.12 15.14
C TYR A 58 -5.71 4.48 15.62
N ARG A 59 -4.62 5.25 15.67
CA ARG A 59 -3.27 4.78 16.05
C ARG A 59 -2.95 4.95 17.52
N GLU A 60 -3.19 6.17 18.05
CA GLU A 60 -2.79 6.59 19.41
C GLU A 60 -3.16 5.60 20.50
N PRO A 61 -4.37 4.99 20.51
CA PRO A 61 -4.75 4.07 21.59
C PRO A 61 -3.92 2.78 21.62
N PHE A 62 -3.15 2.51 20.55
CA PHE A 62 -2.39 1.25 20.36
C PHE A 62 -0.88 1.47 20.31
N GLU A 63 -0.42 2.67 20.62
CA GLU A 63 1.02 2.94 20.65
C GLU A 63 1.74 2.19 21.79
N PRO A 64 3.00 1.72 21.55
CA PRO A 64 3.78 1.92 20.34
C PRO A 64 3.38 0.95 19.23
N VAL A 65 3.10 1.49 18.04
CA VAL A 65 2.82 0.69 16.83
C VAL A 65 4.10 0.25 16.13
N VAL A 66 4.00 -0.43 14.99
CA VAL A 66 5.18 -0.88 14.23
C VAL A 66 6.00 0.33 13.79
N PRO A 67 7.30 0.41 14.18
CA PRO A 67 8.13 1.57 13.89
C PRO A 67 8.53 1.66 12.42
N GLY A 68 8.94 2.89 12.01
CA GLY A 68 9.45 3.14 10.67
C GLY A 68 8.36 3.56 9.68
N VAL A 69 7.28 4.16 10.14
CA VAL A 69 6.23 4.74 9.30
C VAL A 69 6.28 6.27 9.42
N ARG A 70 6.16 6.95 8.28
CA ARG A 70 6.03 8.40 8.18
C ARG A 70 4.84 8.74 7.31
N PHE A 71 4.21 9.89 7.58
CA PHE A 71 3.00 10.31 6.91
C PHE A 71 3.25 11.57 6.09
N ALA A 72 2.95 11.49 4.79
CA ALA A 72 2.97 12.60 3.85
C ALA A 72 1.56 13.16 3.65
N GLU A 73 1.48 14.42 3.25
CA GLU A 73 0.21 15.01 2.82
C GLU A 73 -0.25 14.38 1.50
N PHE A 74 -1.54 14.03 1.44
CA PHE A 74 -2.13 13.47 0.25
C PHE A 74 -2.24 14.53 -0.86
N ASN A 75 -1.91 14.17 -2.09
CA ASN A 75 -1.81 15.07 -3.25
C ASN A 75 -0.69 16.13 -3.15
N ASP A 76 0.30 15.95 -2.28
CA ASP A 76 1.49 16.80 -2.15
C ASP A 76 2.77 15.98 -2.38
N LEU A 77 3.34 16.09 -3.58
CA LEU A 77 4.58 15.38 -3.96
C LEU A 77 5.80 15.88 -3.19
N ASP A 78 5.83 17.15 -2.81
CA ASP A 78 6.98 17.70 -2.09
C ASP A 78 7.00 17.21 -0.65
N SER A 79 5.82 17.04 -0.03
CA SER A 79 5.69 16.35 1.25
C SER A 79 6.23 14.92 1.18
N VAL A 80 5.90 14.17 0.12
CA VAL A 80 6.40 12.80 -0.07
C VAL A 80 7.92 12.79 -0.27
N LYS A 81 8.46 13.63 -1.15
CA LYS A 81 9.91 13.72 -1.43
C LYS A 81 10.72 14.03 -0.19
N ALA A 82 10.22 14.93 0.66
CA ALA A 82 10.89 15.29 1.92
C ALA A 82 11.05 14.11 2.90
N LEU A 83 10.22 13.09 2.78
CA LEU A 83 10.24 11.91 3.65
C LEU A 83 11.05 10.73 3.08
N VAL A 84 11.30 10.70 1.77
CA VAL A 84 12.09 9.62 1.16
C VAL A 84 13.53 9.67 1.65
N ASN A 85 14.06 8.52 2.06
CA ASN A 85 15.44 8.38 2.52
C ASN A 85 15.99 6.97 2.20
N ASP A 86 17.23 6.73 2.62
CA ASP A 86 17.96 5.48 2.41
C ASP A 86 17.33 4.24 3.06
N LYS A 87 16.43 4.42 4.03
CA LYS A 87 15.70 3.35 4.72
C LYS A 87 14.30 3.10 4.17
N THR A 88 13.78 3.96 3.30
CA THR A 88 12.45 3.82 2.71
C THR A 88 12.40 2.58 1.82
N CYS A 89 11.47 1.66 2.08
CA CYS A 89 11.26 0.45 1.26
C CYS A 89 10.02 0.54 0.36
N ALA A 90 8.99 1.26 0.79
CA ALA A 90 7.77 1.41 -0.01
C ALA A 90 6.97 2.67 0.37
N ILE A 91 6.14 3.10 -0.57
CA ILE A 91 5.08 4.09 -0.37
C ILE A 91 3.75 3.34 -0.49
N ILE A 92 2.85 3.50 0.49
CA ILE A 92 1.49 2.95 0.47
C ILE A 92 0.47 4.09 0.38
N LEU A 93 -0.51 3.94 -0.52
CA LEU A 93 -1.57 4.91 -0.71
C LEU A 93 -2.85 4.25 -1.23
N GLU A 94 -3.98 4.91 -0.99
CA GLU A 94 -5.25 4.63 -1.65
C GLU A 94 -5.36 5.54 -2.87
N PRO A 95 -5.64 5.05 -4.10
CA PRO A 95 -5.92 5.94 -5.24
C PRO A 95 -7.14 6.85 -5.01
N LEU A 96 -8.04 6.44 -4.12
CA LEU A 96 -9.13 7.23 -3.58
C LEU A 96 -9.25 6.92 -2.09
N GLN A 97 -9.00 7.91 -1.24
CA GLN A 97 -9.18 7.79 0.21
C GLN A 97 -10.67 7.79 0.55
N GLY A 98 -11.22 6.62 0.85
CA GLY A 98 -12.64 6.49 1.17
C GLY A 98 -12.97 6.99 2.58
N GLU A 99 -12.32 6.45 3.59
CA GLU A 99 -12.50 6.82 5.00
C GLU A 99 -11.98 8.25 5.29
N GLY A 100 -11.02 8.72 4.52
CA GLY A 100 -10.42 10.04 4.64
C GLY A 100 -11.28 11.20 4.11
N GLY A 101 -12.52 10.92 3.64
CA GLY A 101 -13.44 11.96 3.16
C GLY A 101 -13.67 11.96 1.63
N ILE A 102 -13.45 10.82 0.97
CA ILE A 102 -13.62 10.64 -0.48
C ILE A 102 -12.68 11.57 -1.28
N ASN A 103 -11.41 11.54 -0.93
CA ASN A 103 -10.39 12.32 -1.61
C ASN A 103 -9.77 11.51 -2.75
N LEU A 104 -9.94 11.98 -3.98
CA LEU A 104 -9.35 11.35 -5.17
C LEU A 104 -7.90 11.82 -5.35
N ALA A 105 -6.99 10.90 -5.64
CA ALA A 105 -5.65 11.25 -6.08
C ALA A 105 -5.71 12.03 -7.42
N THR A 106 -4.84 13.01 -7.58
CA THR A 106 -4.67 13.67 -8.88
C THR A 106 -3.82 12.79 -9.81
N GLN A 107 -3.99 12.98 -11.12
CA GLN A 107 -3.15 12.30 -12.12
C GLN A 107 -1.66 12.57 -11.85
N GLU A 108 -1.32 13.84 -11.64
CA GLU A 108 0.05 14.27 -11.34
C GLU A 108 0.60 13.60 -10.09
N PHE A 109 -0.20 13.46 -9.04
CA PHE A 109 0.23 12.80 -7.80
C PHE A 109 0.54 11.32 -8.03
N MET A 110 -0.34 10.59 -8.70
CA MET A 110 -0.14 9.16 -8.98
C MET A 110 1.10 8.91 -9.85
N GLU A 111 1.27 9.68 -10.92
CA GLU A 111 2.46 9.62 -11.79
C GLU A 111 3.74 10.01 -11.03
N GLY A 112 3.66 11.05 -10.20
CA GLY A 112 4.76 11.52 -9.37
C GLY A 112 5.19 10.48 -8.34
N ILE A 113 4.25 9.80 -7.65
CA ILE A 113 4.56 8.71 -6.74
C ILE A 113 5.25 7.56 -7.47
N ARG A 114 4.75 7.16 -8.65
CA ARG A 114 5.41 6.10 -9.45
C ARG A 114 6.84 6.49 -9.79
N LYS A 115 7.03 7.71 -10.28
CA LYS A 115 8.35 8.24 -10.61
C LYS A 115 9.29 8.24 -9.40
N ILE A 116 8.83 8.72 -8.25
CA ILE A 116 9.62 8.70 -7.00
C ILE A 116 10.02 7.28 -6.65
N CYS A 117 9.10 6.33 -6.76
CA CYS A 117 9.38 4.92 -6.47
C CYS A 117 10.43 4.35 -7.42
N ASP A 118 10.31 4.61 -8.72
CA ASP A 118 11.24 4.12 -9.74
C ASP A 118 12.66 4.70 -9.57
N GLU A 119 12.75 6.01 -9.38
CA GLU A 119 14.03 6.72 -9.20
C GLU A 119 14.80 6.29 -7.95
N ASN A 120 14.07 5.92 -6.89
CA ASN A 120 14.66 5.50 -5.61
C ASN A 120 14.75 3.98 -5.44
N GLY A 121 14.21 3.19 -6.39
CA GLY A 121 14.18 1.74 -6.28
C GLY A 121 13.39 1.23 -5.07
N ILE A 122 12.26 1.88 -4.77
CA ILE A 122 11.32 1.54 -3.70
C ILE A 122 9.98 1.11 -4.29
N LEU A 123 9.15 0.41 -3.51
CA LEU A 123 7.91 -0.16 -4.02
C LEU A 123 6.73 0.80 -3.87
N MET A 124 5.83 0.76 -4.86
CA MET A 124 4.53 1.41 -4.79
C MET A 124 3.45 0.39 -4.43
N ILE A 125 2.74 0.62 -3.32
CA ILE A 125 1.62 -0.20 -2.86
C ILE A 125 0.34 0.60 -3.06
N CYS A 126 -0.58 0.11 -3.89
CA CYS A 126 -1.93 0.65 -3.99
C CYS A 126 -2.90 -0.19 -3.16
N ASP A 127 -3.49 0.45 -2.16
CA ASP A 127 -4.60 -0.11 -1.41
C ASP A 127 -5.91 0.16 -2.17
N GLU A 128 -6.41 -0.87 -2.80
CA GLU A 128 -7.68 -0.82 -3.55
C GLU A 128 -8.81 -1.59 -2.86
N VAL A 129 -8.68 -1.79 -1.56
CA VAL A 129 -9.71 -2.45 -0.75
C VAL A 129 -11.06 -1.74 -0.87
N GLN A 130 -11.06 -0.42 -0.97
CA GLN A 130 -12.28 0.37 -1.06
C GLN A 130 -12.58 0.86 -2.47
N CYS A 131 -11.60 1.27 -3.24
CA CYS A 131 -11.79 1.88 -4.55
C CYS A 131 -11.71 0.90 -5.73
N GLY A 132 -11.29 -0.35 -5.50
CA GLY A 132 -11.21 -1.38 -6.54
C GLY A 132 -12.55 -1.99 -6.94
N MET A 133 -12.49 -3.01 -7.78
CA MET A 133 -13.63 -3.83 -8.24
C MET A 133 -14.73 -3.01 -8.96
N GLY A 134 -14.31 -2.09 -9.80
CA GLY A 134 -15.21 -1.34 -10.67
C GLY A 134 -15.76 -0.04 -10.08
N ARG A 135 -15.47 0.31 -8.82
CA ARG A 135 -16.06 1.49 -8.16
C ARG A 135 -15.69 2.83 -8.80
N THR A 136 -14.56 2.91 -9.47
CA THR A 136 -14.06 4.12 -10.14
C THR A 136 -14.27 4.09 -11.65
N GLY A 137 -15.00 3.09 -12.16
CA GLY A 137 -15.23 2.91 -13.60
C GLY A 137 -14.21 1.97 -14.27
N ASN A 138 -13.10 1.66 -13.61
CA ASN A 138 -12.13 0.64 -14.04
C ASN A 138 -12.13 -0.52 -13.04
N MET A 139 -11.67 -1.71 -13.45
CA MET A 139 -11.57 -2.85 -12.52
C MET A 139 -10.80 -2.46 -11.26
N PHE A 140 -9.69 -1.74 -11.41
CA PHE A 140 -8.91 -1.13 -10.35
C PHE A 140 -8.67 0.34 -10.67
N ALA A 141 -8.69 1.20 -9.64
CA ALA A 141 -8.57 2.65 -9.78
C ALA A 141 -7.24 3.06 -10.44
N TRP A 142 -6.13 2.40 -10.12
CA TRP A 142 -4.82 2.67 -10.73
C TRP A 142 -4.83 2.61 -12.27
N GLN A 143 -5.74 1.80 -12.86
CA GLN A 143 -5.86 1.68 -14.31
C GLN A 143 -6.35 2.97 -14.96
N GLY A 144 -7.23 3.71 -14.26
CA GLY A 144 -7.70 5.03 -14.72
C GLY A 144 -6.60 6.07 -14.80
N PHE A 145 -5.56 5.94 -13.94
CA PHE A 145 -4.38 6.80 -13.95
C PHE A 145 -3.27 6.30 -14.90
N GLY A 146 -3.39 5.08 -15.44
CA GLY A 146 -2.33 4.46 -16.23
C GLY A 146 -1.05 4.17 -15.43
N VAL A 147 -1.13 4.17 -14.11
CA VAL A 147 0.03 4.04 -13.19
C VAL A 147 0.00 2.67 -12.53
N LYS A 148 0.92 1.80 -12.91
CA LYS A 148 0.96 0.42 -12.42
C LYS A 148 1.71 0.32 -11.08
N PRO A 149 1.06 -0.13 -9.99
CA PRO A 149 1.74 -0.37 -8.72
C PRO A 149 2.55 -1.66 -8.74
N ASP A 150 3.48 -1.82 -7.80
CA ASP A 150 4.23 -3.07 -7.59
C ASP A 150 3.42 -4.07 -6.76
N ILE A 151 2.64 -3.57 -5.80
CA ILE A 151 1.75 -4.37 -4.96
C ILE A 151 0.36 -3.73 -4.98
N LEU A 152 -0.64 -4.58 -5.12
CA LEU A 152 -2.04 -4.22 -5.08
C LEU A 152 -2.73 -5.01 -3.96
N THR A 153 -3.49 -4.34 -3.09
CA THR A 153 -4.34 -5.01 -2.10
C THR A 153 -5.82 -4.81 -2.43
N MET A 154 -6.62 -5.82 -2.15
CA MET A 154 -8.05 -5.81 -2.45
C MET A 154 -8.84 -6.63 -1.42
N ALA A 155 -10.09 -6.24 -1.19
CA ALA A 155 -11.05 -6.95 -0.33
C ALA A 155 -12.47 -6.43 -0.63
N LYS A 156 -13.34 -6.44 0.36
CA LYS A 156 -14.72 -5.92 0.27
C LYS A 156 -15.45 -6.48 -0.96
N ALA A 157 -15.56 -5.69 -2.02
CA ALA A 157 -16.33 -6.05 -3.21
C ALA A 157 -15.84 -7.33 -3.94
N ILE A 158 -14.56 -7.71 -3.80
CA ILE A 158 -14.05 -8.96 -4.39
C ILE A 158 -14.76 -10.19 -3.81
N GLY A 159 -15.18 -10.11 -2.54
CA GLY A 159 -15.85 -11.21 -1.83
C GLY A 159 -17.33 -11.29 -2.08
N ASN A 160 -17.97 -10.26 -2.62
CA ASN A 160 -19.41 -10.20 -2.83
C ASN A 160 -20.23 -10.68 -1.61
N GLY A 161 -19.84 -10.23 -0.41
CA GLY A 161 -20.47 -10.59 0.87
C GLY A 161 -19.76 -11.71 1.65
N ILE A 162 -18.80 -12.39 1.05
CA ILE A 162 -17.96 -13.37 1.75
C ILE A 162 -16.69 -12.68 2.26
N PRO A 163 -16.23 -12.95 3.50
CA PRO A 163 -14.98 -12.43 4.02
C PRO A 163 -13.80 -12.96 3.20
N VAL A 164 -13.26 -12.12 2.34
CA VAL A 164 -12.08 -12.42 1.54
C VAL A 164 -11.31 -11.14 1.25
N GLY A 165 -10.02 -11.25 1.23
CA GLY A 165 -9.10 -10.25 0.73
C GLY A 165 -8.04 -10.91 -0.13
N ALA A 166 -7.26 -10.12 -0.81
CA ALA A 166 -6.11 -10.60 -1.54
C ALA A 166 -5.07 -9.50 -1.70
N LEU A 167 -3.83 -9.91 -1.88
CA LEU A 167 -2.80 -9.04 -2.42
C LEU A 167 -2.23 -9.65 -3.70
N SER A 168 -1.89 -8.81 -4.64
CA SER A 168 -1.24 -9.20 -5.88
C SER A 168 0.12 -8.53 -5.98
N LEU A 169 1.13 -9.31 -6.34
CA LEU A 169 2.46 -8.82 -6.66
C LEU A 169 2.57 -8.65 -8.17
N ILE A 170 3.00 -7.47 -8.58
CA ILE A 170 3.15 -7.10 -9.98
C ILE A 170 4.64 -6.81 -10.21
N HIS A 171 5.32 -7.64 -10.99
CA HIS A 171 6.76 -7.53 -11.34
C HIS A 171 7.80 -7.73 -10.22
N ILE A 172 7.41 -8.07 -8.99
CA ILE A 172 8.37 -8.37 -7.91
C ILE A 172 8.73 -9.87 -7.90
N SER A 173 8.54 -10.57 -9.01
CA SER A 173 8.79 -12.01 -9.09
C SER A 173 10.25 -12.33 -9.35
N GLU A 174 11.04 -12.46 -8.30
CA GLU A 174 12.08 -13.51 -8.33
C GLU A 174 11.36 -14.86 -8.24
N PRO A 175 11.83 -15.93 -8.91
CA PRO A 175 11.18 -17.24 -8.92
C PRO A 175 11.31 -17.98 -7.58
N THR A 176 11.51 -17.29 -6.51
CA THR A 176 11.53 -17.88 -5.19
C THR A 176 10.08 -18.12 -4.78
N ARG A 177 9.65 -19.38 -4.91
CA ARG A 177 8.50 -19.96 -4.22
C ARG A 177 8.33 -19.19 -2.92
N LEU A 178 7.20 -18.51 -2.73
CA LEU A 178 6.76 -18.12 -1.40
C LEU A 178 6.72 -19.43 -0.60
N GLN A 179 7.83 -19.75 0.08
CA GLN A 179 7.78 -20.76 1.10
C GLN A 179 6.76 -20.22 2.10
N LEU A 180 5.67 -20.93 2.17
CA LEU A 180 4.65 -20.76 3.19
C LEU A 180 5.35 -20.40 4.49
N ILE A 181 4.95 -19.30 5.06
CA ILE A 181 5.29 -18.96 6.44
C ILE A 181 4.62 -20.04 7.29
N SER A 182 5.32 -21.14 7.53
CA SER A 182 5.00 -22.09 8.59
C SER A 182 5.48 -21.51 9.91
#